data_79c199d9d03dca2c58d13de6fff01a5d
#
_entry.id   79c199d9d03dca2c58d13de6fff01a5d
#
_cell.length_a   1.000
_cell.length_b   1.000
_cell.length_c   1.000
_cell.angle_alpha   90.00
_cell.angle_beta   90.00
_cell.angle_gamma   90.00
#
_symmetry.space_group_name_H-M   'P 1'
#
loop_
_entity.id
_entity.type
_entity.pdbx_description
1 polymer ?
#
loop_
_entity_poly.entity_id
_entity_poly.type
_entity_poly.pdbx_seq_one_letter_code
_entity_poly.pdbx_strand_id
1 'polypeptide(L)'
;MATITGKDLYLSWIHSGGTVVLSGDYTQFTDTPSVELLDESAGADEYRTYVPRLKDSSYALSARYQSVGTVLVNALAMGSSGTLIYHPEGTAGGKQKRTIPAIAQGASINIPYAGLVEISCTFQGNGAITDATN
;
A
#
# COMPACT_ATOMS: atom_id res chain seq x y z
N MET A 1 -18.76 2.34 -17.86
CA MET A 1 -17.95 2.08 -16.65
C MET A 1 -18.09 3.25 -15.69
N ALA A 2 -18.38 2.99 -14.45
CA ALA A 2 -18.53 4.04 -13.43
C ALA A 2 -17.19 4.42 -12.83
N THR A 3 -16.98 5.72 -12.63
CA THR A 3 -15.80 6.23 -11.90
C THR A 3 -16.12 6.24 -10.40
N ILE A 4 -15.18 5.82 -9.60
CA ILE A 4 -15.32 5.79 -8.14
C ILE A 4 -14.47 6.88 -7.50
N THR A 5 -14.83 7.28 -6.27
CA THR A 5 -14.05 8.21 -5.47
C THR A 5 -13.27 7.44 -4.40
N GLY A 6 -12.17 8.01 -3.95
CA GLY A 6 -11.33 7.37 -2.92
C GLY A 6 -11.97 7.29 -1.54
N LYS A 7 -13.10 7.93 -1.30
CA LYS A 7 -13.75 7.93 0.01
C LYS A 7 -14.27 6.55 0.43
N ASP A 8 -14.47 5.65 -0.51
CA ASP A 8 -14.96 4.29 -0.24
C ASP A 8 -13.85 3.28 0.04
N LEU A 9 -12.59 3.71 0.03
CA LEU A 9 -11.46 2.83 0.33
C LEU A 9 -11.57 2.28 1.75
N TYR A 10 -11.38 0.97 1.87
CA TYR A 10 -11.18 0.32 3.16
C TYR A 10 -9.78 -0.29 3.17
N LEU A 11 -8.94 0.15 4.10
CA LEU A 11 -7.54 -0.25 4.19
C LEU A 11 -7.26 -0.76 5.60
N SER A 12 -6.68 -1.95 5.69
CA SER A 12 -6.30 -2.56 6.97
C SER A 12 -4.87 -3.07 6.93
N TRP A 13 -4.21 -3.03 8.09
CA TRP A 13 -2.87 -3.55 8.30
C TRP A 13 -2.91 -4.60 9.39
N ILE A 14 -2.53 -5.83 9.06
CA ILE A 14 -2.49 -6.96 9.98
C ILE A 14 -1.02 -7.21 10.36
N HIS A 15 -0.70 -7.09 11.62
CA HIS A 15 0.65 -7.29 12.15
C HIS A 15 0.61 -8.20 13.37
N SER A 16 1.77 -8.47 13.98
CA SER A 16 1.86 -9.41 15.12
C SER A 16 1.02 -9.00 16.33
N GLY A 17 0.77 -7.70 16.49
CA GLY A 17 -0.06 -7.18 17.60
C GLY A 17 -1.54 -7.10 17.30
N GLY A 18 -1.98 -7.48 16.09
CA GLY A 18 -3.39 -7.44 15.71
C GLY A 18 -3.65 -6.73 14.39
N THR A 19 -4.86 -6.25 14.20
CA THR A 19 -5.30 -5.57 12.97
C THR A 19 -5.60 -4.11 13.27
N VAL A 20 -5.09 -3.22 12.41
CA VAL A 20 -5.37 -1.78 12.48
C VAL A 20 -6.03 -1.34 11.19
N VAL A 21 -7.15 -0.63 11.30
CA VAL A 21 -7.83 -0.03 10.15
C VAL A 21 -7.19 1.33 9.89
N LEU A 22 -6.64 1.50 8.69
CA LEU A 22 -5.91 2.70 8.30
C LEU A 22 -6.76 3.70 7.51
N SER A 23 -7.92 3.28 7.03
CA SER A 23 -8.73 4.09 6.12
C SER A 23 -9.60 5.13 6.81
N GLY A 24 -9.71 5.10 8.13
CA GLY A 24 -10.56 6.04 8.85
C GLY A 24 -10.16 7.51 8.69
N ASP A 25 -8.87 7.76 8.61
CA ASP A 25 -8.31 9.12 8.58
C ASP A 25 -7.37 9.35 7.40
N TYR A 26 -7.36 8.46 6.42
CA TYR A 26 -6.43 8.57 5.32
C TYR A 26 -6.77 9.77 4.41
N THR A 27 -5.74 10.34 3.82
CA THR A 27 -5.89 11.40 2.82
C THR A 27 -5.47 10.92 1.43
N GLN A 28 -4.53 9.98 1.36
CA GLN A 28 -4.06 9.45 0.10
C GLN A 28 -3.44 8.06 0.29
N PHE A 29 -3.68 7.16 -0.64
CA PHE A 29 -3.05 5.85 -0.69
C PHE A 29 -2.65 5.56 -2.12
N THR A 30 -1.39 5.15 -2.33
CA THR A 30 -0.83 4.86 -3.66
C THR A 30 -0.26 3.46 -3.67
N ASP A 31 -0.62 2.69 -4.69
CA ASP A 31 -0.11 1.35 -4.97
C ASP A 31 0.77 1.43 -6.22
N THR A 32 2.05 1.09 -6.09
CA THR A 32 3.02 1.18 -7.19
C THR A 32 3.65 -0.20 -7.43
N PRO A 33 3.05 -1.03 -8.30
CA PRO A 33 3.67 -2.28 -8.70
C PRO A 33 4.77 -2.03 -9.71
N SER A 34 5.77 -2.90 -9.73
CA SER A 34 6.87 -2.83 -10.70
C SER A 34 7.37 -4.22 -11.04
N VAL A 35 8.02 -4.32 -12.19
CA VAL A 35 8.64 -5.57 -12.63
C VAL A 35 9.98 -5.23 -13.28
N GLU A 36 11.00 -6.01 -12.95
CA GLU A 36 12.30 -5.90 -13.59
C GLU A 36 12.21 -6.55 -14.98
N LEU A 37 12.66 -5.84 -16.02
CA LEU A 37 12.69 -6.34 -17.39
C LEU A 37 14.13 -6.56 -17.83
N LEU A 38 14.39 -7.73 -18.37
CA LEU A 38 15.66 -8.06 -18.98
C LEU A 38 15.53 -7.96 -20.49
N ASP A 39 16.42 -7.21 -21.13
CA ASP A 39 16.45 -7.08 -22.59
C ASP A 39 17.02 -8.37 -23.18
N GLU A 40 16.23 -9.07 -23.99
CA GLU A 40 16.65 -10.29 -24.69
C GLU A 40 16.85 -10.08 -26.19
N SER A 41 16.86 -8.83 -26.66
CA SER A 41 17.00 -8.53 -28.07
C SER A 41 18.34 -8.97 -28.61
N ALA A 42 18.35 -9.56 -29.83
CA ALA A 42 19.56 -9.93 -30.55
C ALA A 42 19.93 -8.87 -31.59
N GLY A 43 21.16 -8.91 -32.09
CA GLY A 43 21.68 -7.87 -32.95
C GLY A 43 20.93 -7.67 -34.27
N ALA A 44 20.17 -8.66 -34.74
CA ALA A 44 19.37 -8.57 -35.96
C ALA A 44 17.92 -8.10 -35.71
N ASP A 45 17.53 -7.89 -34.45
CA ASP A 45 16.17 -7.51 -34.13
C ASP A 45 15.92 -6.01 -34.45
N GLU A 46 14.81 -5.78 -35.12
CA GLU A 46 14.34 -4.42 -35.40
C GLU A 46 13.70 -3.77 -34.17
N TYR A 47 13.04 -4.58 -33.35
CA TYR A 47 12.37 -4.14 -32.12
C TYR A 47 12.99 -4.83 -30.92
N ARG A 48 13.02 -4.12 -29.78
CA ARG A 48 13.50 -4.70 -28.53
C ARG A 48 12.45 -5.62 -27.93
N THR A 49 12.90 -6.74 -27.38
CA THR A 49 12.06 -7.67 -26.63
C THR A 49 12.61 -7.84 -25.23
N TYR A 50 11.73 -8.08 -24.27
CA TYR A 50 12.07 -8.13 -22.85
C TYR A 50 11.50 -9.38 -22.20
N VAL A 51 12.22 -9.90 -21.20
CA VAL A 51 11.75 -10.99 -20.34
C VAL A 51 11.44 -10.40 -18.97
N PRO A 52 10.22 -10.56 -18.43
CA PRO A 52 9.93 -10.14 -17.06
C PRO A 52 10.68 -11.01 -16.06
N ARG A 53 11.24 -10.37 -15.04
CA ARG A 53 11.96 -11.06 -13.97
C ARG A 53 11.19 -10.88 -12.67
N LEU A 54 11.88 -10.44 -11.61
CA LEU A 54 11.28 -10.29 -10.29
C LEU A 54 10.26 -9.15 -10.27
N LYS A 55 9.13 -9.42 -9.68
CA LYS A 55 8.07 -8.43 -9.46
C LYS A 55 8.25 -7.80 -8.09
N ASP A 56 7.92 -6.54 -7.99
CA ASP A 56 8.04 -5.78 -6.76
C ASP A 56 6.84 -4.86 -6.62
N SER A 57 6.63 -4.36 -5.42
CA SER A 57 5.55 -3.42 -5.16
C SER A 57 5.89 -2.52 -3.98
N SER A 58 5.42 -1.31 -4.02
CA SER A 58 5.52 -0.37 -2.91
C SER A 58 4.20 0.35 -2.72
N TYR A 59 3.94 0.76 -1.49
CA TYR A 59 2.68 1.39 -1.11
C TYR A 59 2.98 2.60 -0.25
N ALA A 60 2.29 3.69 -0.51
CA ALA A 60 2.43 4.91 0.27
C ALA A 60 1.08 5.32 0.83
N LEU A 61 1.04 5.55 2.12
CA LEU A 61 -0.14 5.99 2.84
C LEU A 61 0.13 7.35 3.45
N SER A 62 -0.80 8.28 3.28
CA SER A 62 -0.83 9.55 4.01
C SER A 62 -2.16 9.65 4.75
N ALA A 63 -2.10 10.05 6.01
CA ALA A 63 -3.29 10.13 6.86
C ALA A 63 -3.17 11.32 7.81
N ARG A 64 -4.31 11.72 8.40
CA ARG A 64 -4.33 12.69 9.47
C ARG A 64 -3.94 12.00 10.77
N TYR A 65 -3.05 12.63 11.54
CA TYR A 65 -2.67 12.11 12.85
C TYR A 65 -3.77 12.45 13.86
N GLN A 66 -4.26 11.41 14.52
CA GLN A 66 -5.29 11.58 15.55
C GLN A 66 -4.67 11.63 16.94
N SER A 67 -5.37 12.26 17.87
CA SER A 67 -5.01 12.27 19.26
C SER A 67 -4.89 10.83 19.80
N VAL A 68 -3.86 10.56 20.61
CA VAL A 68 -3.52 9.20 21.10
C VAL A 68 -3.23 8.22 19.97
N GLY A 69 -2.44 8.65 18.99
CA GLY A 69 -2.06 7.82 17.85
C GLY A 69 -0.99 6.77 18.13
N THR A 70 -0.70 6.43 19.39
CA THR A 70 0.35 5.49 19.78
C THR A 70 0.14 4.11 19.16
N VAL A 71 -1.10 3.65 19.10
CA VAL A 71 -1.42 2.33 18.51
C VAL A 71 -1.03 2.30 17.03
N LEU A 72 -1.34 3.36 16.30
CA LEU A 72 -1.00 3.44 14.88
C LEU A 72 0.51 3.51 14.67
N VAL A 73 1.21 4.33 15.44
CA VAL A 73 2.67 4.47 15.32
C VAL A 73 3.36 3.14 15.65
N ASN A 74 2.91 2.43 16.68
CA ASN A 74 3.47 1.13 17.04
C ASN A 74 3.19 0.06 15.99
N ALA A 75 2.01 0.09 15.37
CA ALA A 75 1.65 -0.85 14.31
C ALA A 75 2.50 -0.64 13.05
N LEU A 76 2.92 0.58 12.79
CA LEU A 76 3.72 0.97 11.63
C LEU A 76 5.20 1.13 11.95
N ALA A 77 5.69 0.47 13.00
CA ALA A 77 7.10 0.56 13.40
C ALA A 77 8.04 0.08 12.28
N MET A 78 9.22 0.68 12.22
CA MET A 78 10.22 0.34 11.21
C MET A 78 10.53 -1.16 11.21
N GLY A 79 10.43 -1.79 10.05
CA GLY A 79 10.73 -3.21 9.88
C GLY A 79 9.61 -4.15 10.34
N SER A 80 8.45 -3.63 10.73
CA SER A 80 7.31 -4.45 11.10
C SER A 80 6.77 -5.18 9.88
N SER A 81 6.76 -6.51 9.91
CA SER A 81 6.19 -7.33 8.84
C SER A 81 4.72 -7.61 9.11
N GLY A 82 3.95 -7.71 8.04
CA GLY A 82 2.53 -8.00 8.16
C GLY A 82 1.87 -8.15 6.81
N THR A 83 0.56 -7.99 6.81
CA THR A 83 -0.26 -8.11 5.60
C THR A 83 -1.07 -6.84 5.43
N LEU A 84 -0.94 -6.21 4.26
CA LEU A 84 -1.72 -5.04 3.89
C LEU A 84 -2.88 -5.51 3.02
N ILE A 85 -4.08 -5.13 3.40
CA ILE A 85 -5.29 -5.49 2.66
C ILE A 85 -6.05 -4.22 2.35
N TYR A 86 -6.35 -3.98 1.07
CA TYR A 86 -7.18 -2.84 0.72
C TYR A 86 -8.30 -3.21 -0.23
N HIS A 87 -9.40 -2.50 -0.08
CA HIS A 87 -10.62 -2.66 -0.85
C HIS A 87 -10.92 -1.31 -1.50
N PRO A 88 -10.53 -1.10 -2.77
CA PRO A 88 -10.66 0.24 -3.38
C PRO A 88 -12.10 0.70 -3.54
N GLU A 89 -13.05 -0.22 -3.57
CA GLU A 89 -14.47 0.09 -3.71
C GLU A 89 -15.27 -0.20 -2.44
N GLY A 90 -14.59 -0.52 -1.32
CA GLY A 90 -15.25 -0.88 -0.08
C GLY A 90 -15.40 -2.39 0.11
N THR A 91 -16.06 -2.79 1.18
CA THR A 91 -16.15 -4.19 1.62
C THR A 91 -17.41 -4.92 1.15
N ALA A 92 -18.25 -4.31 0.34
CA ALA A 92 -19.45 -4.95 -0.18
C ALA A 92 -19.11 -6.17 -1.04
N GLY A 93 -19.99 -7.15 -1.06
CA GLY A 93 -19.78 -8.38 -1.83
C GLY A 93 -19.58 -8.11 -3.31
N GLY A 94 -18.67 -8.85 -3.94
CA GLY A 94 -18.32 -8.70 -5.35
C GLY A 94 -17.33 -7.59 -5.66
N LYS A 95 -16.95 -6.77 -4.68
CA LYS A 95 -15.98 -5.70 -4.86
C LYS A 95 -14.55 -6.24 -4.74
N GLN A 96 -13.61 -5.55 -5.37
CA GLN A 96 -12.21 -5.98 -5.41
C GLN A 96 -11.56 -5.92 -4.03
N LYS A 97 -10.70 -6.88 -3.77
CA LYS A 97 -9.88 -6.97 -2.56
C LYS A 97 -8.46 -7.36 -2.98
N ARG A 98 -7.47 -6.62 -2.52
CA ARG A 98 -6.06 -6.94 -2.77
C ARG A 98 -5.34 -7.17 -1.45
N THR A 99 -4.65 -8.31 -1.35
CA THR A 99 -3.90 -8.73 -0.17
C THR A 99 -2.41 -8.80 -0.53
N ILE A 100 -1.57 -8.13 0.26
CA ILE A 100 -0.15 -8.03 -0.01
C ILE A 100 0.63 -8.30 1.28
N PRO A 101 1.53 -9.29 1.32
CA PRO A 101 2.53 -9.35 2.38
C PRO A 101 3.47 -8.15 2.22
N ALA A 102 3.73 -7.42 3.28
CA ALA A 102 4.51 -6.20 3.21
C ALA A 102 5.29 -5.96 4.50
N ILE A 103 6.28 -5.07 4.40
CA ILE A 103 7.08 -4.62 5.53
C ILE A 103 6.88 -3.11 5.64
N ALA A 104 6.49 -2.63 6.83
CA ALA A 104 6.37 -1.20 7.08
C ALA A 104 7.78 -0.60 7.22
N GLN A 105 8.01 0.52 6.52
CA GLN A 105 9.30 1.20 6.55
C GLN A 105 9.35 2.30 7.61
N GLY A 106 8.32 2.39 8.45
CA GLY A 106 8.22 3.37 9.50
C GLY A 106 7.29 4.51 9.16
N ALA A 107 6.70 5.10 10.19
CA ALA A 107 5.79 6.22 10.04
C ALA A 107 6.56 7.54 10.19
N SER A 108 6.34 8.44 9.26
CA SER A 108 6.89 9.80 9.30
C SER A 108 5.78 10.75 9.74
N ILE A 109 6.08 11.58 10.73
CA ILE A 109 5.11 12.54 11.28
C ILE A 109 5.55 13.94 10.90
N ASN A 110 4.66 14.68 10.25
CA ASN A 110 4.88 16.08 9.88
C ASN A 110 4.00 16.97 10.74
N ILE A 111 4.61 17.88 11.48
CA ILE A 111 3.94 18.72 12.47
C ILE A 111 4.14 20.20 12.10
N PRO A 112 3.28 20.77 11.23
CA PRO A 112 3.36 22.19 10.91
C PRO A 112 2.77 23.04 12.04
N TYR A 113 3.38 24.21 12.26
CA TYR A 113 2.93 25.11 13.34
C TYR A 113 1.46 25.54 13.18
N ALA A 114 1.07 25.90 11.97
CA ALA A 114 -0.26 26.45 11.68
C ALA A 114 -1.17 25.48 10.92
N GLY A 115 -0.80 24.19 10.80
CA GLY A 115 -1.59 23.23 10.04
C GLY A 115 -1.92 21.99 10.85
N LEU A 116 -2.53 21.02 10.19
CA LEU A 116 -2.87 19.74 10.80
C LEU A 116 -1.65 18.81 10.79
N VAL A 117 -1.52 18.02 11.84
CA VAL A 117 -0.46 17.00 11.91
C VAL A 117 -0.81 15.85 10.96
N GLU A 118 0.16 15.44 10.17
CA GLU A 118 -0.01 14.34 9.22
C GLU A 118 0.97 13.22 9.52
N ILE A 119 0.55 12.00 9.28
CA ILE A 119 1.39 10.81 9.36
C ILE A 119 1.43 10.16 7.99
N SER A 120 2.62 9.74 7.57
CA SER A 120 2.79 9.02 6.31
C SER A 120 3.63 7.78 6.55
N CYS A 121 3.34 6.72 5.83
CA CYS A 121 4.06 5.45 5.93
C CYS A 121 4.22 4.86 4.55
N THR A 122 5.39 4.27 4.31
CA THR A 122 5.67 3.52 3.10
C THR A 122 5.77 2.05 3.45
N PHE A 123 5.12 1.22 2.66
CA PHE A 123 5.20 -0.24 2.79
C PHE A 123 5.95 -0.80 1.59
N GLN A 124 6.87 -1.72 1.85
CA GLN A 124 7.57 -2.46 0.80
C GLN A 124 6.91 -3.83 0.66
N GLY A 125 6.48 -4.18 -0.54
CA GLY A 125 5.95 -5.51 -0.81
C GLY A 125 6.98 -6.59 -0.54
N ASN A 126 6.56 -7.67 0.11
CA ASN A 126 7.43 -8.75 0.55
C ASN A 126 6.84 -10.11 0.17
N GLY A 127 6.33 -10.22 -1.04
CA GLY A 127 5.74 -11.46 -1.53
C GLY A 127 4.72 -11.23 -2.63
N ALA A 128 3.98 -12.26 -2.95
CA ALA A 128 3.02 -12.23 -4.04
C ALA A 128 1.78 -11.42 -3.67
N ILE A 129 1.30 -10.63 -4.63
CA ILE A 129 0.05 -9.90 -4.52
C ILE A 129 -1.09 -10.86 -4.86
N THR A 130 -2.12 -10.92 -4.02
CA THR A 130 -3.31 -11.73 -4.26
C THR A 130 -4.51 -10.82 -4.50
N ASP A 131 -5.10 -10.94 -5.68
CA ASP A 131 -6.33 -10.24 -6.03
C ASP A 131 -7.52 -11.18 -5.90
N ALA A 132 -8.57 -10.69 -5.26
CA ALA A 132 -9.79 -11.46 -5.03
C ALA A 132 -11.00 -10.53 -5.01
N THR A 133 -12.17 -11.08 -4.69
CA THR A 133 -13.39 -10.31 -4.44
C THR A 133 -13.91 -10.59 -3.04
N ASN A 134 -14.62 -9.63 -2.51
CA ASN A 134 -15.25 -9.79 -1.19
C ASN A 134 -16.38 -10.81 -1.22
#